data_0d3a5852dcb304cc414a137a7ef75290
#
_entry.id   0d3a5852dcb304cc414a137a7ef75290
#
_cell.length_a   1.000
_cell.length_b   1.000
_cell.length_c   1.000
_cell.angle_alpha   90.00
_cell.angle_beta   90.00
_cell.angle_gamma   90.00
#
_symmetry.space_group_name_H-M   'P 1'
#
loop_
_entity.id
_entity.type
_entity.pdbx_description
1 polymer ?
#
loop_
_entity_poly.entity_id
_entity_poly.type
_entity_poly.pdbx_seq_one_letter_code
_entity_poly.pdbx_strand_id
1 'polypeptide(L)'
;MNIQCLDHHCAGIDKKNVVEFFDALASGWDQDLVVDEDKINGILDAAGVKPGVRVLDVACGTGVLFPFYAQRQVKEVLAVDISPEMARIAAGKAPSPVRVVCGDIEAMPGTGDFDCCVVYNAFPHFPDPAGLVEHLAAWLKPDGRLTVAHSMSLEQLNRHHAGRAAKVSLGMLPAEDLAETFGQWFEVDTVVSDEGKYIVSGRKKG
;
A
#
# COMPACT_ATOMS: atom_id res chain seq x y z
N MET A 1 -24.21 20.88 -2.93
CA MET A 1 -24.03 20.92 -4.38
C MET A 1 -23.96 19.48 -4.86
N ASN A 2 -24.93 19.01 -5.66
CA ASN A 2 -25.06 17.62 -6.06
C ASN A 2 -23.89 17.21 -6.96
N ILE A 3 -23.10 16.23 -6.51
CA ILE A 3 -22.15 15.52 -7.36
C ILE A 3 -22.99 14.56 -8.21
N GLN A 4 -23.20 14.93 -9.47
CA GLN A 4 -23.74 14.01 -10.47
C GLN A 4 -22.69 12.94 -10.74
N CYS A 5 -22.96 11.70 -10.30
CA CYS A 5 -22.27 10.52 -10.81
C CYS A 5 -22.47 10.47 -12.33
N LEU A 6 -21.39 10.66 -13.07
CA LEU A 6 -21.35 10.30 -14.48
C LEU A 6 -21.40 8.79 -14.57
N ASP A 7 -22.52 8.26 -15.10
CA ASP A 7 -22.78 6.86 -15.36
C ASP A 7 -21.72 6.28 -16.31
N HIS A 8 -20.65 5.70 -15.76
CA HIS A 8 -19.89 4.65 -16.41
C HIS A 8 -19.42 3.65 -15.35
N HIS A 9 -20.16 2.53 -15.25
CA HIS A 9 -19.81 1.27 -14.57
C HIS A 9 -19.25 1.41 -13.14
N CYS A 10 -20.12 1.64 -12.17
CA CYS A 10 -19.88 1.26 -10.77
C CYS A 10 -20.01 -0.26 -10.58
N ALA A 11 -19.28 -1.06 -11.33
CA ALA A 11 -18.93 -2.40 -10.92
C ALA A 11 -17.70 -2.26 -10.03
N GLY A 12 -17.89 -2.26 -8.71
CA GLY A 12 -16.78 -2.22 -7.76
C GLY A 12 -15.79 -3.34 -8.06
N ILE A 13 -14.52 -3.12 -7.70
CA ILE A 13 -13.50 -4.17 -7.81
C ILE A 13 -13.96 -5.38 -6.98
N ASP A 14 -13.99 -6.56 -7.62
CA ASP A 14 -14.19 -7.82 -6.92
C ASP A 14 -12.83 -8.33 -6.43
N LYS A 15 -12.66 -8.47 -5.11
CA LYS A 15 -11.45 -8.99 -4.48
C LYS A 15 -11.04 -10.37 -5.00
N LYS A 16 -11.99 -11.20 -5.42
CA LYS A 16 -11.72 -12.49 -6.06
C LYS A 16 -10.94 -12.29 -7.35
N ASN A 17 -11.34 -11.33 -8.18
CA ASN A 17 -10.63 -11.01 -9.41
C ASN A 17 -9.22 -10.46 -9.12
N VAL A 18 -9.05 -9.70 -8.04
CA VAL A 18 -7.73 -9.23 -7.59
C VAL A 18 -6.84 -10.42 -7.25
N VAL A 19 -7.32 -11.36 -6.44
CA VAL A 19 -6.57 -12.58 -6.07
C VAL A 19 -6.18 -13.37 -7.32
N GLU A 20 -7.14 -13.69 -8.20
CA GLU A 20 -6.89 -14.46 -9.42
C GLU A 20 -5.84 -13.77 -10.34
N PHE A 21 -5.92 -12.45 -10.45
CA PHE A 21 -5.01 -11.67 -11.26
C PHE A 21 -3.56 -11.73 -10.73
N PHE A 22 -3.37 -11.49 -9.43
CA PHE A 22 -2.03 -11.49 -8.82
C PHE A 22 -1.47 -12.89 -8.66
N ASP A 23 -2.27 -13.90 -8.37
CA ASP A 23 -1.85 -15.31 -8.36
C ASP A 23 -1.28 -15.74 -9.72
N ALA A 24 -1.95 -15.34 -10.81
CA ALA A 24 -1.49 -15.67 -12.16
C ALA A 24 -0.15 -15.00 -12.52
N LEU A 25 0.18 -13.84 -11.91
CA LEU A 25 1.41 -13.11 -12.19
C LEU A 25 2.56 -13.46 -11.23
N ALA A 26 2.26 -14.04 -10.07
CA ALA A 26 3.20 -14.17 -8.96
C ALA A 26 4.51 -14.88 -9.34
N SER A 27 4.46 -15.95 -10.13
CA SER A 27 5.64 -16.74 -10.48
C SER A 27 6.68 -15.99 -11.35
N GLY A 28 6.24 -14.98 -12.11
CA GLY A 28 7.10 -14.15 -12.95
C GLY A 28 7.36 -12.76 -12.35
N TRP A 29 6.72 -12.40 -11.23
CA TRP A 29 6.69 -11.04 -10.72
C TRP A 29 8.06 -10.41 -10.47
N ASP A 30 8.96 -11.18 -9.87
CA ASP A 30 10.31 -10.70 -9.53
C ASP A 30 11.24 -10.56 -10.74
N GLN A 31 10.92 -11.20 -11.89
CA GLN A 31 11.78 -11.17 -13.08
C GLN A 31 11.78 -9.80 -13.77
N ASP A 32 10.63 -9.10 -13.71
CA ASP A 32 10.44 -7.80 -14.34
C ASP A 32 10.49 -6.65 -13.31
N LEU A 33 10.81 -6.98 -12.04
CA LEU A 33 10.80 -6.01 -10.95
C LEU A 33 12.01 -5.06 -11.06
N VAL A 34 11.74 -3.79 -11.28
CA VAL A 34 12.76 -2.73 -11.20
C VAL A 34 12.80 -2.17 -9.78
N VAL A 35 13.93 -2.37 -9.10
CA VAL A 35 14.17 -1.85 -7.75
C VAL A 35 15.00 -0.58 -7.84
N ASP A 36 14.39 0.57 -7.58
CA ASP A 36 15.06 1.86 -7.43
C ASP A 36 15.27 2.11 -5.92
N GLU A 37 16.48 1.79 -5.44
CA GLU A 37 16.82 1.84 -4.01
C GLU A 37 16.68 3.25 -3.43
N ASP A 38 17.11 4.28 -4.15
CA ASP A 38 17.04 5.67 -3.68
C ASP A 38 15.58 6.11 -3.52
N LYS A 39 14.75 5.74 -4.49
CA LYS A 39 13.32 6.04 -4.45
C LYS A 39 12.61 5.32 -3.30
N ILE A 40 12.87 4.03 -3.12
CA ILE A 40 12.30 3.24 -2.02
C ILE A 40 12.77 3.81 -0.67
N ASN A 41 14.05 4.14 -0.54
CA ASN A 41 14.57 4.75 0.69
C ASN A 41 13.88 6.08 1.00
N GLY A 42 13.70 6.96 0.01
CA GLY A 42 12.96 8.21 0.19
C GLY A 42 11.50 8.00 0.60
N ILE A 43 10.81 6.98 0.05
CA ILE A 43 9.45 6.60 0.44
C ILE A 43 9.42 6.10 1.89
N LEU A 44 10.34 5.23 2.28
CA LEU A 44 10.40 4.70 3.64
C LEU A 44 10.80 5.75 4.67
N ASP A 45 11.59 6.77 4.29
CA ASP A 45 11.88 7.94 5.14
C ASP A 45 10.60 8.77 5.35
N ALA A 46 9.83 9.03 4.30
CA ALA A 46 8.53 9.69 4.41
C ALA A 46 7.52 8.88 5.26
N ALA A 47 7.60 7.54 5.20
CA ALA A 47 6.80 6.65 6.03
C ALA A 47 7.26 6.57 7.49
N GLY A 48 8.38 7.20 7.85
CA GLY A 48 8.92 7.16 9.21
C GLY A 48 9.50 5.81 9.61
N VAL A 49 9.87 4.97 8.63
CA VAL A 49 10.47 3.65 8.88
C VAL A 49 11.93 3.83 9.31
N LYS A 50 12.21 3.50 10.55
CA LYS A 50 13.51 3.70 11.23
C LYS A 50 13.79 2.57 12.22
N PRO A 51 15.00 2.49 12.81
CA PRO A 51 15.31 1.45 13.78
C PRO A 51 14.31 1.39 14.93
N GLY A 52 13.91 0.16 15.29
CA GLY A 52 13.06 -0.11 16.44
C GLY A 52 11.55 0.07 16.24
N VAL A 53 11.07 0.55 15.10
CA VAL A 53 9.62 0.66 14.80
C VAL A 53 9.00 -0.68 14.41
N ARG A 54 7.69 -0.81 14.65
CA ARG A 54 6.85 -1.90 14.14
C ARG A 54 6.14 -1.43 12.87
N VAL A 55 6.27 -2.20 11.80
CA VAL A 55 5.74 -1.85 10.47
C VAL A 55 4.64 -2.82 10.06
N LEU A 56 3.53 -2.30 9.58
CA LEU A 56 2.52 -3.02 8.82
C LEU A 56 2.76 -2.76 7.32
N ASP A 57 3.08 -3.80 6.57
CA ASP A 57 3.27 -3.76 5.11
C ASP A 57 2.04 -4.37 4.43
N VAL A 58 1.23 -3.52 3.82
CA VAL A 58 -0.10 -3.88 3.27
C VAL A 58 0.00 -4.13 1.78
N ALA A 59 -0.52 -5.28 1.34
CA ALA A 59 -0.38 -5.80 -0.02
C ALA A 59 1.11 -5.90 -0.41
N CYS A 60 1.87 -6.64 0.39
CA CYS A 60 3.33 -6.70 0.30
C CYS A 60 3.84 -7.38 -0.98
N GLY A 61 2.97 -7.97 -1.78
CA GLY A 61 3.31 -8.73 -2.98
C GLY A 61 4.31 -9.84 -2.65
N THR A 62 5.37 -9.91 -3.45
CA THR A 62 6.47 -10.85 -3.24
C THR A 62 7.52 -10.36 -2.24
N GLY A 63 7.32 -9.21 -1.58
CA GLY A 63 8.18 -8.72 -0.50
C GLY A 63 9.34 -7.82 -0.95
N VAL A 64 9.12 -6.94 -1.94
CA VAL A 64 10.16 -6.01 -2.46
C VAL A 64 10.76 -5.11 -1.38
N LEU A 65 9.99 -4.74 -0.35
CA LEU A 65 10.45 -3.85 0.73
C LEU A 65 11.21 -4.58 1.86
N PHE A 66 11.20 -5.90 1.93
CA PHE A 66 11.78 -6.66 3.04
C PHE A 66 13.29 -6.42 3.27
N PRO A 67 14.14 -6.34 2.23
CA PRO A 67 15.56 -6.01 2.41
C PRO A 67 15.77 -4.65 3.06
N PHE A 68 14.93 -3.66 2.70
CA PHE A 68 15.01 -2.31 3.23
C PHE A 68 14.58 -2.23 4.70
N TYR A 69 13.57 -3.00 5.11
CA TYR A 69 13.18 -3.12 6.51
C TYR A 69 14.29 -3.74 7.35
N ALA A 70 14.94 -4.78 6.85
CA ALA A 70 16.07 -5.42 7.52
C ALA A 70 17.25 -4.46 7.67
N GLN A 71 17.62 -3.73 6.60
CA GLN A 71 18.70 -2.71 6.63
C GLN A 71 18.40 -1.60 7.64
N ARG A 72 17.13 -1.21 7.79
CA ARG A 72 16.67 -0.18 8.73
C ARG A 72 16.53 -0.67 10.16
N GLN A 73 16.79 -1.95 10.42
CA GLN A 73 16.74 -2.56 11.75
C GLN A 73 15.39 -2.31 12.45
N VAL A 74 14.29 -2.44 11.72
CA VAL A 74 12.96 -2.35 12.31
C VAL A 74 12.76 -3.48 13.34
N LYS A 75 11.90 -3.24 14.34
CA LYS A 75 11.65 -4.21 15.40
C LYS A 75 10.85 -5.42 14.92
N GLU A 76 9.87 -5.17 14.06
CA GLU A 76 8.92 -6.17 13.56
C GLU A 76 8.29 -5.66 12.25
N VAL A 77 8.03 -6.57 11.34
CA VAL A 77 7.16 -6.34 10.18
C VAL A 77 6.07 -7.39 10.14
N LEU A 78 4.82 -6.94 10.10
CA LEU A 78 3.69 -7.75 9.67
C LEU A 78 3.41 -7.40 8.20
N ALA A 79 3.70 -8.33 7.31
CA ALA A 79 3.44 -8.17 5.88
C ALA A 79 2.20 -8.99 5.51
N VAL A 80 1.21 -8.35 4.90
CA VAL A 80 -0.07 -8.97 4.56
C VAL A 80 -0.30 -8.87 3.06
N ASP A 81 -0.67 -9.97 2.44
CA ASP A 81 -1.13 -10.00 1.04
C ASP A 81 -2.35 -10.90 0.88
N ILE A 82 -3.31 -10.46 0.06
CA ILE A 82 -4.54 -11.22 -0.19
C ILE A 82 -4.33 -12.39 -1.15
N SER A 83 -3.30 -12.31 -2.02
CA SER A 83 -2.94 -13.36 -2.97
C SER A 83 -2.15 -14.48 -2.26
N PRO A 84 -2.65 -15.73 -2.24
CA PRO A 84 -1.92 -16.87 -1.70
C PRO A 84 -0.54 -17.07 -2.34
N GLU A 85 -0.42 -16.91 -3.66
CA GLU A 85 0.84 -17.11 -4.36
C GLU A 85 1.85 -16.00 -4.10
N MET A 86 1.42 -14.73 -4.05
CA MET A 86 2.29 -13.62 -3.62
C MET A 86 2.80 -13.84 -2.20
N ALA A 87 1.90 -14.11 -1.25
CA ALA A 87 2.25 -14.35 0.14
C ALA A 87 3.18 -15.57 0.31
N ARG A 88 2.97 -16.64 -0.45
CA ARG A 88 3.84 -17.82 -0.44
C ARG A 88 5.27 -17.48 -0.89
N ILE A 89 5.42 -16.72 -1.98
CA ILE A 89 6.74 -16.28 -2.47
C ILE A 89 7.39 -15.35 -1.45
N ALA A 90 6.64 -14.37 -0.94
CA ALA A 90 7.10 -13.45 0.10
C ALA A 90 7.61 -14.20 1.34
N ALA A 91 6.85 -15.17 1.84
CA ALA A 91 7.23 -15.97 3.01
C ALA A 91 8.54 -16.76 2.79
N GLY A 92 8.76 -17.25 1.57
CA GLY A 92 9.99 -17.94 1.21
C GLY A 92 11.25 -17.04 1.18
N LYS A 93 11.07 -15.72 1.11
CA LYS A 93 12.16 -14.72 1.07
C LYS A 93 12.28 -13.92 2.37
N ALA A 94 11.29 -14.00 3.26
CA ALA A 94 11.19 -13.13 4.42
C ALA A 94 12.37 -13.29 5.39
N PRO A 95 13.23 -12.28 5.56
CA PRO A 95 14.25 -12.30 6.60
C PRO A 95 13.61 -11.97 7.95
N SER A 96 14.24 -12.39 9.07
CA SER A 96 13.86 -11.80 10.37
C SER A 96 14.10 -10.29 10.33
N PRO A 97 13.19 -9.44 10.84
CA PRO A 97 12.01 -9.74 11.68
C PRO A 97 10.66 -9.69 10.90
N VAL A 98 10.62 -10.08 9.62
CA VAL A 98 9.41 -10.06 8.80
C VAL A 98 8.57 -11.32 9.01
N ARG A 99 7.28 -11.13 9.27
CA ARG A 99 6.26 -12.19 9.31
C ARG A 99 5.22 -11.93 8.23
N VAL A 100 5.06 -12.88 7.31
CA VAL A 100 4.08 -12.81 6.23
C VAL A 100 2.79 -13.53 6.62
N VAL A 101 1.65 -12.91 6.29
CA VAL A 101 0.31 -13.48 6.46
C VAL A 101 -0.43 -13.36 5.14
N CYS A 102 -0.96 -14.48 4.65
CA CYS A 102 -1.92 -14.48 3.56
C CYS A 102 -3.30 -14.15 4.12
N GLY A 103 -3.93 -13.06 3.66
CA GLY A 103 -5.24 -12.66 4.14
C GLY A 103 -5.69 -11.29 3.61
N ASP A 104 -6.98 -11.04 3.78
CA ASP A 104 -7.57 -9.74 3.46
C ASP A 104 -7.41 -8.79 4.64
N ILE A 105 -6.58 -7.76 4.49
CA ILE A 105 -6.33 -6.77 5.54
C ILE A 105 -7.61 -6.08 6.01
N GLU A 106 -8.56 -5.84 5.11
CA GLU A 106 -9.84 -5.19 5.45
C GLU A 106 -10.77 -6.08 6.28
N ALA A 107 -10.54 -7.42 6.28
CA ALA A 107 -11.27 -8.36 7.12
C ALA A 107 -10.57 -8.65 8.46
N MET A 108 -9.33 -8.22 8.64
CA MET A 108 -8.53 -8.45 9.85
C MET A 108 -8.76 -7.31 10.85
N PRO A 109 -8.93 -7.61 12.16
CA PRO A 109 -9.11 -6.56 13.17
C PRO A 109 -7.81 -5.78 13.40
N GLY A 110 -7.90 -4.45 13.43
CA GLY A 110 -6.78 -3.58 13.79
C GLY A 110 -6.37 -3.76 15.26
N THR A 111 -5.07 -3.77 15.52
CA THR A 111 -4.52 -4.02 16.87
C THR A 111 -4.04 -2.76 17.58
N GLY A 112 -3.89 -1.64 16.86
CA GLY A 112 -3.38 -0.38 17.42
C GLY A 112 -1.90 -0.43 17.82
N ASP A 113 -1.11 -1.34 17.23
CA ASP A 113 0.22 -1.68 17.72
C ASP A 113 1.36 -1.19 16.82
N PHE A 114 1.07 -0.75 15.59
CA PHE A 114 2.09 -0.40 14.62
C PHE A 114 2.45 1.08 14.65
N ASP A 115 3.73 1.36 14.48
CA ASP A 115 4.27 2.72 14.38
C ASP A 115 4.10 3.27 12.96
N CYS A 116 4.25 2.40 11.94
CA CYS A 116 4.14 2.72 10.53
C CYS A 116 3.26 1.70 9.81
N CYS A 117 2.41 2.19 8.89
CA CYS A 117 1.68 1.39 7.92
C CYS A 117 2.07 1.86 6.52
N VAL A 118 2.50 0.94 5.66
CA VAL A 118 2.94 1.23 4.30
C VAL A 118 2.08 0.47 3.31
N VAL A 119 1.52 1.19 2.33
CA VAL A 119 0.84 0.64 1.16
C VAL A 119 1.66 1.06 -0.06
N TYR A 120 2.47 0.15 -0.60
CA TYR A 120 3.40 0.44 -1.67
C TYR A 120 2.99 -0.23 -2.99
N ASN A 121 2.78 0.58 -4.04
CA ASN A 121 2.37 0.14 -5.37
C ASN A 121 1.08 -0.71 -5.43
N ALA A 122 0.16 -0.54 -4.47
CA ALA A 122 -1.00 -1.43 -4.33
C ALA A 122 -2.35 -0.71 -4.14
N PHE A 123 -2.35 0.54 -3.72
CA PHE A 123 -3.57 1.27 -3.29
C PHE A 123 -4.72 1.25 -4.31
N PRO A 124 -4.51 1.37 -5.64
CA PRO A 124 -5.61 1.33 -6.61
C PRO A 124 -6.37 -0.01 -6.70
N HIS A 125 -5.86 -1.08 -6.08
CA HIS A 125 -6.50 -2.39 -6.08
C HIS A 125 -7.50 -2.60 -4.94
N PHE A 126 -7.66 -1.63 -4.06
CA PHE A 126 -8.65 -1.66 -3.00
C PHE A 126 -9.97 -1.07 -3.46
N PRO A 127 -11.11 -1.76 -3.24
CA PRO A 127 -12.41 -1.34 -3.78
C PRO A 127 -12.98 -0.09 -3.11
N ASP A 128 -12.63 0.17 -1.85
CA ASP A 128 -13.04 1.33 -1.06
C ASP A 128 -11.83 2.05 -0.46
N PRO A 129 -11.26 3.03 -1.18
CA PRO A 129 -10.09 3.78 -0.71
C PRO A 129 -10.31 4.49 0.64
N ALA A 130 -11.49 5.07 0.86
CA ALA A 130 -11.79 5.79 2.11
C ALA A 130 -11.96 4.84 3.29
N GLY A 131 -12.70 3.74 3.09
CA GLY A 131 -12.85 2.69 4.08
C GLY A 131 -11.52 2.01 4.43
N LEU A 132 -10.63 1.83 3.45
CA LEU A 132 -9.29 1.31 3.71
C LEU A 132 -8.49 2.26 4.62
N VAL A 133 -8.47 3.56 4.35
CA VAL A 133 -7.75 4.55 5.16
C VAL A 133 -8.27 4.54 6.60
N GLU A 134 -9.59 4.52 6.79
CA GLU A 134 -10.22 4.38 8.12
C GLU A 134 -9.79 3.08 8.80
N HIS A 135 -9.89 1.96 8.09
CA HIS A 135 -9.54 0.65 8.62
C HIS A 135 -8.07 0.57 9.04
N LEU A 136 -7.15 1.10 8.22
CA LEU A 136 -5.73 1.12 8.53
C LEU A 136 -5.39 2.03 9.72
N ALA A 137 -6.19 3.07 9.99
CA ALA A 137 -6.01 3.86 11.20
C ALA A 137 -6.19 3.02 12.48
N ALA A 138 -7.04 1.98 12.48
CA ALA A 138 -7.22 1.10 13.63
C ALA A 138 -5.99 0.21 13.92
N TRP A 139 -5.11 -0.01 12.94
CA TRP A 139 -3.87 -0.77 13.13
C TRP A 139 -2.75 0.04 13.77
N LEU A 140 -2.83 1.36 13.68
CA LEU A 140 -1.78 2.28 14.10
C LEU A 140 -1.97 2.73 15.55
N LYS A 141 -0.85 2.87 16.25
CA LYS A 141 -0.77 3.57 17.54
C LYS A 141 -1.24 5.02 17.40
N PRO A 142 -1.56 5.69 18.51
CA PRO A 142 -1.58 7.16 18.52
C PRO A 142 -0.26 7.70 17.93
N ASP A 143 -0.32 8.74 17.12
CA ASP A 143 0.82 9.29 16.34
C ASP A 143 1.49 8.34 15.34
N GLY A 144 0.97 7.13 15.16
CA GLY A 144 1.42 6.20 14.13
C GLY A 144 1.17 6.77 12.73
N ARG A 145 1.95 6.35 11.75
CA ARG A 145 1.95 6.95 10.40
C ARG A 145 1.40 5.98 9.36
N LEU A 146 0.46 6.47 8.54
CA LEU A 146 0.04 5.81 7.30
C LEU A 146 0.71 6.46 6.11
N THR A 147 1.24 5.64 5.20
CA THR A 147 1.82 6.09 3.94
C THR A 147 1.31 5.26 2.79
N VAL A 148 0.72 5.92 1.80
CA VAL A 148 0.43 5.36 0.48
C VAL A 148 1.45 5.91 -0.49
N ALA A 149 2.17 5.03 -1.18
CA ALA A 149 3.21 5.43 -2.10
C ALA A 149 3.30 4.55 -3.34
N HIS A 150 3.74 5.16 -4.43
CA HIS A 150 4.05 4.47 -5.69
C HIS A 150 5.39 4.95 -6.25
N SER A 151 6.10 4.04 -6.92
CA SER A 151 7.38 4.30 -7.58
C SER A 151 7.25 4.88 -8.99
N MET A 152 6.04 5.31 -9.38
CA MET A 152 5.70 5.89 -10.68
C MET A 152 4.95 7.20 -10.49
N SER A 153 4.96 8.06 -11.54
CA SER A 153 4.09 9.24 -11.57
C SER A 153 2.60 8.84 -11.65
N LEU A 154 1.72 9.73 -11.24
CA LEU A 154 0.26 9.54 -11.34
C LEU A 154 -0.18 9.20 -12.78
N GLU A 155 0.41 9.87 -13.78
CA GLU A 155 0.10 9.62 -15.19
C GLU A 155 0.51 8.20 -15.63
N GLN A 156 1.72 7.76 -15.26
CA GLN A 156 2.20 6.41 -15.56
C GLN A 156 1.34 5.35 -14.87
N LEU A 157 0.97 5.57 -13.61
CA LEU A 157 0.09 4.69 -12.84
C LEU A 157 -1.25 4.52 -13.55
N ASN A 158 -1.92 5.61 -13.89
CA ASN A 158 -3.24 5.55 -14.49
C ASN A 158 -3.19 4.95 -15.90
N ARG A 159 -2.13 5.19 -16.66
CA ARG A 159 -1.90 4.53 -17.96
C ARG A 159 -1.69 3.02 -17.80
N HIS A 160 -0.93 2.59 -16.78
CA HIS A 160 -0.70 1.18 -16.49
C HIS A 160 -2.01 0.48 -16.09
N HIS A 161 -2.81 1.11 -15.24
CA HIS A 161 -4.07 0.54 -14.75
C HIS A 161 -5.19 0.58 -15.80
N ALA A 162 -5.15 1.46 -16.80
CA ALA A 162 -6.09 1.43 -17.92
C ALA A 162 -5.92 0.20 -18.86
N GLY A 163 -4.82 -0.56 -18.71
CA GLY A 163 -4.50 -1.74 -19.50
C GLY A 163 -4.98 -3.06 -18.87
N ARG A 164 -4.03 -3.97 -18.60
CA ARG A 164 -4.32 -5.32 -18.06
C ARG A 164 -4.99 -5.29 -16.69
N ALA A 165 -4.68 -4.29 -15.87
CA ALA A 165 -5.21 -4.17 -14.52
C ALA A 165 -6.57 -3.46 -14.45
N ALA A 166 -7.18 -3.03 -15.55
CA ALA A 166 -8.42 -2.25 -15.55
C ALA A 166 -9.61 -2.94 -14.84
N LYS A 167 -9.62 -4.26 -14.77
CA LYS A 167 -10.67 -5.03 -14.08
C LYS A 167 -10.44 -5.18 -12.57
N VAL A 168 -9.23 -4.85 -12.10
CA VAL A 168 -8.79 -5.05 -10.72
C VAL A 168 -8.22 -3.76 -10.10
N SER A 169 -8.49 -2.61 -10.72
CA SER A 169 -7.98 -1.31 -10.27
C SER A 169 -8.99 -0.20 -10.53
N LEU A 170 -9.13 0.72 -9.57
CA LEU A 170 -9.93 1.96 -9.72
C LEU A 170 -9.14 3.08 -10.43
N GLY A 171 -7.85 2.88 -10.71
CA GLY A 171 -6.94 3.97 -10.98
C GLY A 171 -6.50 4.69 -9.69
N MET A 172 -5.56 5.62 -9.83
CA MET A 172 -5.03 6.37 -8.69
C MET A 172 -5.61 7.78 -8.66
N LEU A 173 -6.02 8.22 -7.48
CA LEU A 173 -6.51 9.59 -7.23
C LEU A 173 -5.37 10.60 -7.36
N PRO A 174 -5.64 11.88 -7.68
CA PRO A 174 -4.70 12.96 -7.42
C PRO A 174 -4.23 12.95 -5.96
N ALA A 175 -2.97 13.32 -5.70
CA ALA A 175 -2.40 13.23 -4.36
C ALA A 175 -3.12 14.12 -3.35
N GLU A 176 -3.60 15.28 -3.80
CA GLU A 176 -4.38 16.21 -3.02
C GLU A 176 -5.73 15.61 -2.59
N ASP A 177 -6.43 14.90 -3.49
CA ASP A 177 -7.73 14.28 -3.20
C ASP A 177 -7.55 13.10 -2.20
N LEU A 178 -6.45 12.34 -2.34
CA LEU A 178 -6.13 11.31 -1.36
C LEU A 178 -5.74 11.93 -0.02
N ALA A 179 -5.03 13.05 -0.01
CA ALA A 179 -4.69 13.79 1.21
C ALA A 179 -5.95 14.31 1.94
N GLU A 180 -6.97 14.75 1.20
CA GLU A 180 -8.28 15.11 1.79
C GLU A 180 -8.95 13.88 2.44
N THR A 181 -8.90 12.72 1.76
CA THR A 181 -9.42 11.46 2.31
C THR A 181 -8.69 11.09 3.61
N PHE A 182 -7.37 11.20 3.65
CA PHE A 182 -6.56 10.99 4.86
C PHE A 182 -6.95 11.95 5.98
N GLY A 183 -7.29 13.21 5.63
CA GLY A 183 -7.56 14.30 6.57
C GLY A 183 -8.66 14.02 7.59
N GLN A 184 -9.47 12.99 7.44
CA GLN A 184 -10.46 12.57 8.44
C GLN A 184 -9.80 11.93 9.67
N TRP A 185 -8.77 11.11 9.46
CA TRP A 185 -8.09 10.32 10.52
C TRP A 185 -6.64 10.69 10.76
N PHE A 186 -6.02 11.41 9.81
CA PHE A 186 -4.59 11.71 9.84
C PHE A 186 -4.32 13.21 9.68
N GLU A 187 -3.24 13.68 10.31
CA GLU A 187 -2.60 14.95 10.00
C GLU A 187 -1.61 14.71 8.86
N VAL A 188 -1.99 15.10 7.65
CA VAL A 188 -1.16 14.91 6.46
C VAL A 188 -0.04 15.95 6.46
N ASP A 189 1.19 15.49 6.37
CA ASP A 189 2.39 16.34 6.34
C ASP A 189 3.28 16.11 5.10
N THR A 190 2.93 15.12 4.28
CA THR A 190 3.68 14.77 3.07
C THR A 190 2.72 14.48 1.93
N VAL A 191 2.77 15.30 0.89
CA VAL A 191 2.05 15.12 -0.38
C VAL A 191 3.05 15.35 -1.51
N VAL A 192 3.36 14.30 -2.26
CA VAL A 192 4.30 14.33 -3.40
C VAL A 192 3.65 13.64 -4.58
N SER A 193 3.59 14.32 -5.71
CA SER A 193 3.19 13.76 -6.99
C SER A 193 4.07 14.39 -8.06
N ASP A 194 5.17 13.72 -8.39
CA ASP A 194 6.14 14.18 -9.36
C ASP A 194 6.31 13.19 -10.53
N GLU A 195 7.26 13.42 -11.41
CA GLU A 195 7.49 12.58 -12.59
C GLU A 195 7.95 11.16 -12.26
N GLY A 196 8.41 10.90 -11.05
CA GLY A 196 9.02 9.63 -10.65
C GLY A 196 8.36 8.91 -9.51
N LYS A 197 7.50 9.56 -8.73
CA LYS A 197 6.89 8.96 -7.54
C LYS A 197 5.61 9.68 -7.12
N TYR A 198 4.83 8.96 -6.32
CA TYR A 198 3.63 9.44 -5.68
C TYR A 198 3.68 9.06 -4.19
N ILE A 199 3.45 10.01 -3.27
CA ILE A 199 3.43 9.76 -1.83
C ILE A 199 2.37 10.63 -1.18
N VAL A 200 1.49 10.01 -0.39
CA VAL A 200 0.65 10.69 0.60
C VAL A 200 0.91 10.05 1.95
N SER A 201 1.33 10.85 2.93
CA SER A 201 1.66 10.36 4.26
C SER A 201 1.17 11.32 5.33
N GLY A 202 0.70 10.74 6.45
CA GLY A 202 0.19 11.50 7.59
C GLY A 202 0.29 10.75 8.90
N ARG A 203 0.25 11.48 10.01
CA ARG A 203 0.21 10.94 11.37
C ARG A 203 -1.22 10.77 11.83
N LYS A 204 -1.54 9.66 12.49
CA LYS A 204 -2.85 9.42 13.07
C LYS A 204 -3.15 10.50 14.11
N LYS A 205 -4.33 11.09 13.99
CA LYS A 205 -4.87 12.04 14.99
C LYS A 205 -5.10 11.31 16.32
N GLY A 206 -4.86 12.03 17.40
CA GLY A 206 -5.11 11.54 18.76
C GLY A 206 -6.59 11.39 19.11
#